data_b7e466a0ea15b23943e7d99732f31c49
#
_entry.id   b7e466a0ea15b23943e7d99732f31c49
#
_cell.length_a   1.000
_cell.length_b   1.000
_cell.length_c   1.000
_cell.angle_alpha   90.00
_cell.angle_beta   90.00
_cell.angle_gamma   90.00
#
_symmetry.space_group_name_H-M   'P 1'
#
loop_
_entity.id
_entity.type
_entity.pdbx_description
1 polymer ?
#
loop_
_entity_poly.entity_id
_entity_poly.type
_entity_poly.pdbx_seq_one_letter_code
_entity_poly.pdbx_strand_id
1 'polypeptide(L)'
;GAAIGGHAGDATPVAQLLASVCDNLIIHPNVVNASDINEMPGNALYVEGSVLCRLLMGTVGIQPVRSNRVLVLLHPHADRVFTDLAVNAVNAARSSYGLNCPILIEMDRPLVMSPDYTESERAAGSVEGFGNLFDLLDKYRGEYDAVAIASVISTPLHYYSDYFWSDGDIVNPWGGVESMLTHTISSLYDLPSAHAPMLESQAVLDIETGVVDPRMAAEVISVSFLQCVLKGLQRSPKIITDTEAMQGSGILTARDISCLVIPDGCLGLPTLAALEQGIQVIAVRENRNLMKNDLEALPWASGQLHVVENYWEAAGVLSAIRTGIEPSAVRRPLRSTPLEKTPTSLPMPEQLH
;
A
#
# COMPACT_ATOMS: atom_id res chain seq x y z
N GLY A 1 6.80 0.89 2.51
CA GLY A 1 6.57 -0.28 1.67
C GLY A 1 7.73 -1.27 1.73
N ALA A 2 7.49 -2.52 1.36
CA ALA A 2 8.51 -3.59 1.42
C ALA A 2 9.79 -3.23 0.65
N ALA A 3 9.68 -2.59 -0.50
CA ALA A 3 10.82 -2.17 -1.33
C ALA A 3 11.78 -1.16 -0.69
N ILE A 4 11.46 -0.60 0.45
CA ILE A 4 12.26 0.40 1.18
C ILE A 4 12.48 0.05 2.65
N GLY A 5 12.25 -1.20 3.06
CA GLY A 5 12.54 -1.73 4.39
C GLY A 5 11.32 -2.01 5.29
N GLY A 6 10.09 -1.93 4.75
CA GLY A 6 8.91 -2.42 5.46
C GLY A 6 8.72 -3.94 5.28
N HIS A 7 8.11 -4.59 6.26
CA HIS A 7 7.75 -6.01 6.20
C HIS A 7 6.30 -6.20 5.77
N ALA A 8 5.97 -7.35 5.19
CA ALA A 8 4.61 -7.65 4.76
C ALA A 8 3.72 -7.97 5.96
N GLY A 9 2.64 -7.19 6.13
CA GLY A 9 1.60 -7.43 7.13
C GLY A 9 1.91 -7.01 8.57
N ASP A 10 3.10 -6.52 8.86
CA ASP A 10 3.48 -6.09 10.22
C ASP A 10 2.74 -4.82 10.68
N ALA A 11 2.20 -4.06 9.74
CA ALA A 11 1.47 -2.82 10.02
C ALA A 11 -0.03 -3.02 10.28
N THR A 12 -0.54 -4.23 10.33
CA THR A 12 -1.97 -4.50 10.59
C THR A 12 -2.48 -3.87 11.89
N PRO A 13 -1.80 -3.98 13.05
CA PRO A 13 -2.25 -3.32 14.28
C PRO A 13 -2.28 -1.78 14.15
N VAL A 14 -1.33 -1.20 13.41
CA VAL A 14 -1.29 0.23 13.11
C VAL A 14 -2.49 0.61 12.24
N ALA A 15 -2.80 -0.19 11.21
CA ALA A 15 -3.98 0.04 10.37
C ALA A 15 -5.27 -0.01 11.19
N GLN A 16 -5.40 -0.95 12.13
CA GLN A 16 -6.56 -1.05 13.02
C GLN A 16 -6.68 0.18 13.92
N LEU A 17 -5.56 0.66 14.48
CA LEU A 17 -5.54 1.87 15.29
C LEU A 17 -5.98 3.10 14.48
N LEU A 18 -5.40 3.33 13.31
CA LEU A 18 -5.73 4.48 12.46
C LEU A 18 -7.17 4.39 11.92
N ALA A 19 -7.64 3.18 11.57
CA ALA A 19 -9.01 2.93 11.15
C ALA A 19 -10.05 3.31 12.21
N SER A 20 -9.70 3.22 13.50
CA SER A 20 -10.60 3.57 14.59
C SER A 20 -10.88 5.08 14.71
N VAL A 21 -10.05 5.92 14.08
CA VAL A 21 -10.11 7.39 14.14
C VAL A 21 -10.40 8.06 12.80
N CYS A 22 -10.72 7.30 11.75
CA CYS A 22 -11.14 7.83 10.45
C CYS A 22 -12.37 7.09 9.91
N ASP A 23 -13.08 7.69 8.95
CA ASP A 23 -14.26 7.08 8.34
C ASP A 23 -13.89 5.99 7.34
N ASN A 24 -12.87 6.24 6.52
CA ASN A 24 -12.26 5.28 5.61
C ASN A 24 -10.74 5.35 5.75
N LEU A 25 -10.10 4.18 5.79
CA LEU A 25 -8.65 4.06 5.74
C LEU A 25 -8.24 3.46 4.39
N ILE A 26 -7.48 4.20 3.60
CA ILE A 26 -6.94 3.68 2.33
C ILE A 26 -5.55 3.11 2.59
N ILE A 27 -5.34 1.84 2.28
CA ILE A 27 -4.10 1.11 2.57
C ILE A 27 -3.54 0.42 1.33
N HIS A 28 -2.20 0.36 1.29
CA HIS A 28 -1.50 -0.49 0.34
C HIS A 28 -1.62 -1.97 0.75
N PRO A 29 -1.67 -2.93 -0.20
CA PRO A 29 -1.73 -4.37 0.09
C PRO A 29 -0.74 -4.85 1.15
N ASN A 30 0.53 -4.46 1.08
CA ASN A 30 1.57 -4.91 2.00
C ASN A 30 1.36 -4.47 3.47
N VAL A 31 0.44 -3.55 3.75
CA VAL A 31 0.11 -3.16 5.14
C VAL A 31 -0.53 -4.33 5.89
N VAL A 32 -1.35 -5.13 5.22
CA VAL A 32 -2.17 -6.20 5.81
C VAL A 32 -1.91 -7.58 5.23
N ASN A 33 -1.20 -7.69 4.11
CA ASN A 33 -0.85 -8.98 3.51
C ASN A 33 0.35 -9.59 4.24
N ALA A 34 0.14 -10.73 4.86
CA ALA A 34 1.20 -11.51 5.48
C ALA A 34 0.92 -12.99 5.31
N SER A 35 1.58 -13.62 4.36
CA SER A 35 1.32 -15.01 4.00
C SER A 35 -0.17 -15.26 3.70
N ASP A 36 -0.86 -16.11 4.47
CA ASP A 36 -2.32 -16.32 4.32
C ASP A 36 -3.17 -15.48 5.29
N ILE A 37 -2.53 -14.57 6.05
CA ILE A 37 -3.18 -13.70 7.03
C ILE A 37 -3.51 -12.36 6.37
N ASN A 38 -4.76 -11.91 6.54
CA ASN A 38 -5.20 -10.56 6.22
C ASN A 38 -6.29 -10.15 7.20
N GLU A 39 -5.91 -9.35 8.20
CA GLU A 39 -6.82 -8.80 9.21
C GLU A 39 -7.12 -7.32 8.95
N MET A 40 -7.45 -7.02 7.68
CA MET A 40 -7.84 -5.69 7.23
C MET A 40 -9.04 -5.16 8.01
N PRO A 41 -8.98 -3.92 8.55
CA PRO A 41 -10.12 -3.27 9.20
C PRO A 41 -11.36 -3.17 8.31
N GLY A 42 -12.54 -3.17 8.94
CA GLY A 42 -13.82 -3.16 8.21
C GLY A 42 -14.06 -1.93 7.33
N ASN A 43 -13.49 -0.78 7.70
CA ASN A 43 -13.55 0.49 6.96
C ASN A 43 -12.26 0.76 6.14
N ALA A 44 -11.38 -0.22 5.99
CA ALA A 44 -10.20 -0.09 5.14
C ALA A 44 -10.53 -0.40 3.67
N LEU A 45 -9.89 0.34 2.78
CA LEU A 45 -9.92 0.17 1.33
C LEU A 45 -8.56 -0.33 0.86
N TYR A 46 -8.53 -1.50 0.25
CA TYR A 46 -7.33 -2.18 -0.23
C TYR A 46 -6.97 -1.68 -1.63
N VAL A 47 -5.94 -0.85 -1.75
CA VAL A 47 -5.63 -0.10 -2.97
C VAL A 47 -4.19 -0.30 -3.40
N GLU A 48 -3.99 -0.72 -4.63
CA GLU A 48 -2.68 -0.93 -5.25
C GLU A 48 -1.88 0.37 -5.30
N GLY A 49 -0.55 0.29 -5.23
CA GLY A 49 0.35 1.43 -5.03
C GLY A 49 0.29 2.51 -6.12
N SER A 50 0.19 2.13 -7.41
CA SER A 50 0.05 3.11 -8.50
C SER A 50 -1.29 3.82 -8.44
N VAL A 51 -2.34 3.13 -8.02
CA VAL A 51 -3.68 3.71 -7.84
C VAL A 51 -3.69 4.70 -6.67
N LEU A 52 -2.99 4.38 -5.56
CA LEU A 52 -2.78 5.33 -4.46
C LEU A 52 -2.12 6.62 -4.93
N CYS A 53 -1.05 6.51 -5.73
CA CYS A 53 -0.38 7.68 -6.30
C CYS A 53 -1.32 8.48 -7.20
N ARG A 54 -2.02 7.82 -8.12
CA ARG A 54 -2.96 8.45 -9.07
C ARG A 54 -4.14 9.11 -8.36
N LEU A 55 -4.64 8.50 -7.27
CA LEU A 55 -5.69 9.07 -6.43
C LEU A 55 -5.22 10.39 -5.77
N LEU A 56 -4.05 10.38 -5.14
CA LEU A 56 -3.48 11.57 -4.50
C LEU A 56 -3.14 12.67 -5.52
N MET A 57 -2.73 12.30 -6.74
CA MET A 57 -2.53 13.25 -7.84
C MET A 57 -3.85 13.79 -8.42
N GLY A 58 -5.00 13.25 -8.02
CA GLY A 58 -6.31 13.66 -8.53
C GLY A 58 -6.62 13.18 -9.95
N THR A 59 -5.90 12.18 -10.46
CA THR A 59 -6.08 11.65 -11.82
C THR A 59 -7.04 10.46 -11.89
N VAL A 60 -7.40 9.87 -10.75
CA VAL A 60 -8.44 8.84 -10.63
C VAL A 60 -9.29 9.07 -9.38
N GLY A 61 -10.49 8.53 -9.39
CA GLY A 61 -11.30 8.30 -8.21
C GLY A 61 -11.36 6.81 -7.88
N ILE A 62 -11.76 6.48 -6.66
CA ILE A 62 -12.01 5.11 -6.24
C ILE A 62 -13.43 4.97 -5.71
N GLN A 63 -14.12 3.92 -6.12
CA GLN A 63 -15.48 3.62 -5.71
C GLN A 63 -15.51 2.38 -4.81
N PRO A 64 -15.82 2.50 -3.51
CA PRO A 64 -15.97 1.36 -2.63
C PRO A 64 -17.02 0.37 -3.15
N VAL A 65 -16.72 -0.92 -3.06
CA VAL A 65 -17.59 -2.02 -3.52
C VAL A 65 -17.89 -2.98 -2.38
N ARG A 66 -18.96 -3.74 -2.49
CA ARG A 66 -19.30 -4.79 -1.51
C ARG A 66 -18.53 -6.07 -1.74
N SER A 67 -18.34 -6.45 -3.00
CA SER A 67 -17.60 -7.64 -3.41
C SER A 67 -17.24 -7.53 -4.89
N ASN A 68 -16.02 -7.91 -5.23
CA ASN A 68 -15.54 -8.05 -6.60
C ASN A 68 -15.65 -9.49 -7.07
N ARG A 69 -15.82 -9.67 -8.38
CA ARG A 69 -15.53 -10.92 -9.07
C ARG A 69 -14.03 -10.96 -9.31
N VAL A 70 -13.33 -11.90 -8.70
CA VAL A 70 -11.86 -11.98 -8.78
C VAL A 70 -11.48 -13.04 -9.82
N LEU A 71 -10.74 -12.61 -10.86
CA LEU A 71 -10.00 -13.49 -11.75
C LEU A 71 -8.72 -13.91 -11.04
N VAL A 72 -8.44 -15.22 -11.03
CA VAL A 72 -7.18 -15.74 -10.49
C VAL A 72 -6.37 -16.36 -11.62
N LEU A 73 -5.15 -15.86 -11.81
CA LEU A 73 -4.19 -16.39 -12.78
C LEU A 73 -3.05 -17.08 -12.03
N LEU A 74 -2.84 -18.37 -12.35
CA LEU A 74 -1.83 -19.20 -11.73
C LEU A 74 -0.65 -19.42 -12.67
N HIS A 75 0.55 -19.32 -12.12
CA HIS A 75 1.78 -19.74 -12.79
C HIS A 75 1.70 -21.25 -13.15
N PRO A 76 2.11 -21.66 -14.35
CA PRO A 76 2.22 -23.08 -14.72
C PRO A 76 3.41 -23.70 -13.98
N HIS A 77 3.15 -24.26 -12.81
CA HIS A 77 4.18 -24.73 -11.90
C HIS A 77 4.64 -26.15 -12.24
N ALA A 78 5.99 -26.39 -12.24
CA ALA A 78 6.55 -27.69 -12.52
C ALA A 78 6.16 -28.75 -11.46
N ASP A 79 6.04 -28.35 -10.20
CA ASP A 79 5.59 -29.21 -9.10
C ASP A 79 4.09 -28.95 -8.83
N ARG A 80 3.28 -29.95 -9.12
CA ARG A 80 1.82 -29.87 -8.99
C ARG A 80 1.33 -29.55 -7.57
N VAL A 81 2.10 -29.85 -6.53
CA VAL A 81 1.69 -29.56 -5.16
C VAL A 81 1.39 -28.07 -4.95
N PHE A 82 2.17 -27.20 -5.55
CA PHE A 82 1.98 -25.74 -5.42
C PHE A 82 0.75 -25.24 -6.19
N THR A 83 0.47 -25.83 -7.39
CA THR A 83 -0.80 -25.56 -8.10
C THR A 83 -1.99 -26.02 -7.29
N ASP A 84 -1.95 -27.24 -6.73
CA ASP A 84 -3.03 -27.79 -5.91
C ASP A 84 -3.25 -26.95 -4.64
N LEU A 85 -2.20 -26.46 -3.99
CA LEU A 85 -2.28 -25.52 -2.85
C LEU A 85 -2.95 -24.21 -3.26
N ALA A 86 -2.62 -23.63 -4.40
CA ALA A 86 -3.23 -22.40 -4.88
C ALA A 86 -4.73 -22.59 -5.20
N VAL A 87 -5.10 -23.69 -5.84
CA VAL A 87 -6.52 -24.06 -6.08
C VAL A 87 -7.26 -24.24 -4.76
N ASN A 88 -6.65 -24.91 -3.79
CA ASN A 88 -7.24 -25.10 -2.46
C ASN A 88 -7.38 -23.78 -1.71
N ALA A 89 -6.42 -22.84 -1.85
CA ALA A 89 -6.52 -21.50 -1.29
C ALA A 89 -7.72 -20.73 -1.84
N VAL A 90 -7.98 -20.79 -3.15
CA VAL A 90 -9.20 -20.21 -3.75
C VAL A 90 -10.47 -20.88 -3.21
N ASN A 91 -10.48 -22.20 -3.11
CA ASN A 91 -11.65 -22.94 -2.56
C ASN A 91 -11.87 -22.61 -1.08
N ALA A 92 -10.80 -22.50 -0.29
CA ALA A 92 -10.88 -22.08 1.11
C ALA A 92 -11.42 -20.66 1.23
N ALA A 93 -10.97 -19.72 0.38
CA ALA A 93 -11.50 -18.36 0.34
C ALA A 93 -13.00 -18.34 0.02
N ARG A 94 -13.45 -19.17 -0.93
CA ARG A 94 -14.89 -19.29 -1.26
C ARG A 94 -15.70 -19.85 -0.11
N SER A 95 -15.19 -20.84 0.61
CA SER A 95 -15.90 -21.50 1.71
C SER A 95 -15.86 -20.73 3.03
N SER A 96 -14.78 -19.96 3.31
CA SER A 96 -14.59 -19.31 4.60
C SER A 96 -15.15 -17.89 4.66
N TYR A 97 -15.03 -17.11 3.59
CA TYR A 97 -15.52 -15.72 3.56
C TYR A 97 -16.29 -15.35 2.28
N GLY A 98 -16.70 -16.36 1.49
CA GLY A 98 -17.61 -16.16 0.36
C GLY A 98 -16.99 -15.41 -0.81
N LEU A 99 -15.71 -15.65 -1.13
CA LEU A 99 -15.06 -15.08 -2.31
C LEU A 99 -15.85 -15.38 -3.58
N ASN A 100 -16.13 -14.36 -4.39
CA ASN A 100 -16.63 -14.54 -5.74
C ASN A 100 -15.44 -14.68 -6.71
N CYS A 101 -15.09 -15.92 -7.03
CA CYS A 101 -14.05 -16.24 -8.01
C CYS A 101 -14.68 -17.07 -9.13
N PRO A 102 -15.19 -16.41 -10.19
CA PRO A 102 -15.83 -17.10 -11.31
C PRO A 102 -14.82 -17.82 -12.21
N ILE A 103 -13.58 -17.34 -12.25
CA ILE A 103 -12.55 -17.79 -13.20
C ILE A 103 -11.23 -17.99 -12.47
N LEU A 104 -10.69 -19.21 -12.59
CA LEU A 104 -9.36 -19.60 -12.14
C LEU A 104 -8.64 -20.25 -13.33
N ILE A 105 -7.50 -19.71 -13.73
CA ILE A 105 -6.77 -20.12 -14.93
C ILE A 105 -5.33 -20.43 -14.57
N GLU A 106 -4.87 -21.61 -14.91
CA GLU A 106 -3.45 -21.90 -15.04
C GLU A 106 -2.98 -21.36 -16.40
N MET A 107 -2.00 -20.45 -16.39
CA MET A 107 -1.47 -19.83 -17.61
C MET A 107 -0.72 -20.86 -18.45
N ASP A 108 -0.74 -20.72 -19.77
CA ASP A 108 0.01 -21.61 -20.69
C ASP A 108 1.50 -21.27 -20.74
N ARG A 109 1.87 -20.05 -20.38
CA ARG A 109 3.26 -19.56 -20.28
C ARG A 109 3.47 -18.82 -18.97
N PRO A 110 4.60 -19.05 -18.30
CA PRO A 110 4.91 -18.37 -17.05
C PRO A 110 5.20 -16.89 -17.27
N LEU A 111 4.95 -16.10 -16.23
CA LEU A 111 5.65 -14.84 -16.03
C LEU A 111 7.06 -15.16 -15.54
N VAL A 112 8.08 -14.51 -16.08
CA VAL A 112 9.44 -14.59 -15.56
C VAL A 112 9.68 -13.38 -14.69
N MET A 113 9.81 -13.62 -13.39
CA MET A 113 10.01 -12.58 -12.38
C MET A 113 11.31 -12.85 -11.63
N SER A 114 12.18 -11.85 -11.57
CA SER A 114 13.47 -11.96 -10.87
C SER A 114 13.69 -10.73 -10.00
N PRO A 115 13.97 -10.90 -8.69
CA PRO A 115 14.24 -9.80 -7.79
C PRO A 115 15.68 -9.30 -7.98
N ASP A 116 15.89 -8.03 -7.65
CA ASP A 116 17.20 -7.38 -7.67
C ASP A 116 17.19 -6.22 -6.66
N TYR A 117 18.36 -5.64 -6.42
CA TYR A 117 18.51 -4.42 -5.62
C TYR A 117 19.12 -3.30 -6.46
N THR A 118 18.63 -2.09 -6.26
CA THR A 118 19.25 -0.90 -6.82
C THR A 118 20.55 -0.55 -6.08
N GLU A 119 21.36 0.33 -6.64
CA GLU A 119 22.56 0.87 -5.97
C GLU A 119 22.25 1.55 -4.61
N SER A 120 20.99 1.96 -4.40
CA SER A 120 20.50 2.54 -3.13
C SER A 120 19.86 1.50 -2.21
N GLU A 121 20.13 0.22 -2.41
CA GLU A 121 19.65 -0.93 -1.62
C GLU A 121 18.11 -1.10 -1.60
N ARG A 122 17.38 -0.44 -2.49
CA ARG A 122 15.94 -0.66 -2.65
C ARG A 122 15.70 -1.93 -3.44
N ALA A 123 14.66 -2.68 -3.06
CA ALA A 123 14.23 -3.80 -3.86
C ALA A 123 13.67 -3.34 -5.21
N ALA A 124 14.10 -4.02 -6.26
CA ALA A 124 13.71 -3.83 -7.65
C ALA A 124 13.53 -5.21 -8.32
N GLY A 125 13.67 -5.29 -9.63
CA GLY A 125 13.66 -6.54 -10.35
C GLY A 125 13.26 -6.39 -11.81
N SER A 126 12.91 -7.50 -12.43
CA SER A 126 12.39 -7.56 -13.79
C SER A 126 11.19 -8.48 -13.90
N VAL A 127 10.27 -8.14 -14.80
CA VAL A 127 9.10 -8.96 -15.14
C VAL A 127 9.04 -9.10 -16.66
N GLU A 128 8.96 -10.34 -17.14
CA GLU A 128 8.79 -10.66 -18.55
C GLU A 128 7.53 -11.52 -18.74
N GLY A 129 7.02 -11.61 -19.98
CA GLY A 129 5.86 -12.45 -20.29
C GLY A 129 4.51 -11.72 -20.21
N PHE A 130 4.49 -10.40 -20.12
CA PHE A 130 3.26 -9.60 -20.07
C PHE A 130 2.29 -9.85 -21.23
N GLY A 131 2.78 -10.19 -22.44
CA GLY A 131 1.91 -10.41 -23.60
C GLY A 131 0.83 -11.46 -23.32
N ASN A 132 1.24 -12.64 -22.80
CA ASN A 132 0.29 -13.69 -22.44
C ASN A 132 -0.68 -13.27 -21.33
N LEU A 133 -0.20 -12.53 -20.33
CA LEU A 133 -1.03 -12.00 -19.26
C LEU A 133 -2.10 -11.05 -19.84
N PHE A 134 -1.71 -10.13 -20.72
CA PHE A 134 -2.64 -9.18 -21.35
C PHE A 134 -3.67 -9.87 -22.24
N ASP A 135 -3.26 -10.88 -23.01
CA ASP A 135 -4.18 -11.69 -23.83
C ASP A 135 -5.27 -12.34 -22.96
N LEU A 136 -4.91 -12.85 -21.77
CA LEU A 136 -5.86 -13.44 -20.83
C LEU A 136 -6.78 -12.36 -20.22
N LEU A 137 -6.25 -11.23 -19.79
CA LEU A 137 -7.03 -10.13 -19.25
C LEU A 137 -8.05 -9.62 -20.28
N ASP A 138 -7.65 -9.48 -21.55
CA ASP A 138 -8.52 -9.05 -22.64
C ASP A 138 -9.57 -10.10 -23.01
N LYS A 139 -9.19 -11.37 -23.04
CA LYS A 139 -10.09 -12.49 -23.35
C LYS A 139 -11.28 -12.57 -22.38
N TYR A 140 -11.04 -12.33 -21.09
CA TYR A 140 -12.07 -12.42 -20.06
C TYR A 140 -12.61 -11.05 -19.61
N ARG A 141 -12.31 -9.99 -20.36
CA ARG A 141 -12.76 -8.62 -20.06
C ARG A 141 -14.28 -8.57 -19.86
N GLY A 142 -14.71 -7.99 -18.72
CA GLY A 142 -16.11 -7.87 -18.33
C GLY A 142 -16.64 -9.04 -17.49
N GLU A 143 -15.87 -10.13 -17.33
CA GLU A 143 -16.24 -11.26 -16.48
C GLU A 143 -15.71 -11.14 -15.05
N TYR A 144 -14.77 -10.23 -14.80
CA TYR A 144 -14.12 -10.00 -13.51
C TYR A 144 -14.01 -8.49 -13.21
N ASP A 145 -13.77 -8.13 -11.96
CA ASP A 145 -13.65 -6.76 -11.46
C ASP A 145 -12.30 -6.50 -10.78
N ALA A 146 -11.56 -7.57 -10.45
CA ALA A 146 -10.21 -7.51 -9.86
C ALA A 146 -9.43 -8.76 -10.28
N VAL A 147 -8.09 -8.68 -10.25
CA VAL A 147 -7.22 -9.80 -10.63
C VAL A 147 -6.20 -10.13 -9.54
N ALA A 148 -6.10 -11.40 -9.18
CA ALA A 148 -5.03 -11.96 -8.38
C ALA A 148 -4.09 -12.75 -9.28
N ILE A 149 -2.80 -12.51 -9.17
CA ILE A 149 -1.77 -13.28 -9.88
C ILE A 149 -0.98 -14.08 -8.83
N ALA A 150 -1.02 -15.40 -8.94
CA ALA A 150 -0.16 -16.26 -8.15
C ALA A 150 0.95 -16.80 -9.05
N SER A 151 2.18 -16.31 -8.86
CA SER A 151 3.31 -16.69 -9.69
C SER A 151 4.61 -16.82 -8.91
N VAL A 152 5.53 -17.58 -9.48
CA VAL A 152 6.87 -17.78 -8.93
C VAL A 152 7.70 -16.53 -9.21
N ILE A 153 8.45 -16.09 -8.18
CA ILE A 153 9.55 -15.15 -8.32
C ILE A 153 10.83 -15.97 -8.21
N SER A 154 11.54 -16.14 -9.33
CA SER A 154 12.77 -16.93 -9.35
C SER A 154 13.86 -16.23 -8.57
N THR A 155 14.20 -16.81 -7.43
CA THR A 155 15.03 -16.16 -6.42
C THR A 155 16.15 -17.11 -5.98
N PRO A 156 17.41 -16.67 -5.97
CA PRO A 156 18.51 -17.48 -5.42
C PRO A 156 18.23 -17.85 -3.95
N LEU A 157 18.48 -19.13 -3.58
CA LEU A 157 18.17 -19.65 -2.24
C LEU A 157 18.78 -18.82 -1.10
N HIS A 158 19.97 -18.24 -1.32
CA HIS A 158 20.60 -17.41 -0.30
C HIS A 158 19.82 -16.13 0.04
N TYR A 159 18.99 -15.60 -0.88
CA TYR A 159 18.16 -14.43 -0.57
C TYR A 159 17.13 -14.73 0.52
N TYR A 160 16.58 -15.96 0.54
CA TYR A 160 15.65 -16.38 1.59
C TYR A 160 16.35 -16.44 2.95
N SER A 161 17.51 -17.11 3.00
CA SER A 161 18.29 -17.20 4.25
C SER A 161 18.76 -15.83 4.72
N ASP A 162 19.30 -15.01 3.81
CA ASP A 162 19.82 -13.69 4.14
C ASP A 162 18.67 -12.79 4.69
N TYR A 163 17.50 -12.81 4.06
CA TYR A 163 16.36 -12.03 4.51
C TYR A 163 15.84 -12.49 5.89
N PHE A 164 15.54 -13.78 6.04
CA PHE A 164 14.94 -14.28 7.28
C PHE A 164 15.92 -14.37 8.46
N TRP A 165 17.23 -14.40 8.22
CA TRP A 165 18.25 -14.43 9.27
C TRP A 165 18.85 -13.05 9.59
N SER A 166 18.40 -11.99 8.92
CA SER A 166 18.94 -10.64 9.05
C SER A 166 18.49 -9.87 10.29
N ASP A 167 17.64 -10.42 11.13
CA ASP A 167 16.96 -9.69 12.23
C ASP A 167 16.20 -8.43 11.73
N GLY A 168 15.76 -8.46 10.45
CA GLY A 168 15.02 -7.38 9.84
C GLY A 168 15.86 -6.22 9.28
N ASP A 169 17.17 -6.40 9.14
CA ASP A 169 18.08 -5.36 8.62
C ASP A 169 18.15 -5.36 7.08
N ILE A 170 17.72 -6.44 6.42
CA ILE A 170 17.70 -6.55 4.96
C ILE A 170 16.30 -6.22 4.42
N VAL A 171 16.28 -5.43 3.35
CA VAL A 171 15.04 -5.09 2.63
C VAL A 171 14.46 -6.33 1.97
N ASN A 172 13.14 -6.51 2.07
CA ASN A 172 12.43 -7.61 1.41
C ASN A 172 12.71 -7.61 -0.11
N PRO A 173 13.36 -8.66 -0.64
CA PRO A 173 13.82 -8.66 -2.03
C PRO A 173 12.67 -8.73 -3.05
N TRP A 174 11.52 -9.28 -2.67
CA TRP A 174 10.41 -9.53 -3.59
C TRP A 174 9.52 -8.29 -3.83
N GLY A 175 9.44 -7.37 -2.87
CA GLY A 175 8.49 -6.25 -2.90
C GLY A 175 8.64 -5.31 -4.10
N GLY A 176 9.84 -5.20 -4.67
CA GLY A 176 10.10 -4.39 -5.87
C GLY A 176 9.47 -5.00 -7.12
N VAL A 177 9.78 -6.26 -7.42
CA VAL A 177 9.29 -6.95 -8.62
C VAL A 177 7.78 -7.19 -8.58
N GLU A 178 7.21 -7.47 -7.41
CA GLU A 178 5.76 -7.57 -7.21
C GLU A 178 5.05 -6.26 -7.56
N SER A 179 5.61 -5.14 -7.11
CA SER A 179 5.10 -3.81 -7.42
C SER A 179 5.13 -3.53 -8.93
N MET A 180 6.19 -3.90 -9.63
CA MET A 180 6.28 -3.71 -11.08
C MET A 180 5.16 -4.44 -11.83
N LEU A 181 4.84 -5.68 -11.43
CA LEU A 181 3.75 -6.45 -12.01
C LEU A 181 2.40 -5.78 -11.78
N THR A 182 2.06 -5.49 -10.53
CA THR A 182 0.75 -4.96 -10.15
C THR A 182 0.54 -3.52 -10.64
N HIS A 183 1.58 -2.67 -10.60
CA HIS A 183 1.54 -1.31 -11.16
C HIS A 183 1.25 -1.33 -12.67
N THR A 184 1.87 -2.26 -13.41
CA THR A 184 1.64 -2.39 -14.85
C THR A 184 0.18 -2.73 -15.14
N ILE A 185 -0.39 -3.71 -14.44
CA ILE A 185 -1.79 -4.11 -14.64
C ILE A 185 -2.74 -2.98 -14.24
N SER A 186 -2.59 -2.43 -13.04
CA SER A 186 -3.50 -1.40 -12.53
C SER A 186 -3.44 -0.11 -13.35
N SER A 187 -2.27 0.23 -13.92
CA SER A 187 -2.11 1.43 -14.75
C SER A 187 -2.65 1.26 -16.17
N LEU A 188 -2.53 0.06 -16.76
CA LEU A 188 -2.96 -0.16 -18.15
C LEU A 188 -4.45 -0.54 -18.25
N TYR A 189 -5.00 -1.20 -17.23
CA TYR A 189 -6.35 -1.75 -17.26
C TYR A 189 -7.33 -1.03 -16.35
N ASP A 190 -6.88 -0.08 -15.52
CA ASP A 190 -7.68 0.56 -14.46
C ASP A 190 -8.36 -0.49 -13.56
N LEU A 191 -7.60 -1.52 -13.17
CA LEU A 191 -8.09 -2.71 -12.52
C LEU A 191 -7.37 -2.93 -11.18
N PRO A 192 -8.09 -3.17 -10.08
CA PRO A 192 -7.48 -3.62 -8.85
C PRO A 192 -6.72 -4.92 -9.06
N SER A 193 -5.44 -4.92 -8.71
CA SER A 193 -4.56 -6.07 -8.87
C SER A 193 -3.69 -6.29 -7.64
N ALA A 194 -3.36 -7.55 -7.37
CA ALA A 194 -2.39 -7.92 -6.34
C ALA A 194 -1.70 -9.23 -6.72
N HIS A 195 -0.46 -9.37 -6.25
CA HIS A 195 0.38 -10.54 -6.46
C HIS A 195 0.46 -11.38 -5.20
N ALA A 196 0.45 -12.70 -5.36
CA ALA A 196 0.71 -13.68 -4.33
C ALA A 196 1.89 -14.55 -4.77
N PRO A 197 3.07 -14.46 -4.14
CA PRO A 197 4.19 -15.30 -4.52
C PRO A 197 3.89 -16.78 -4.30
N MET A 198 4.21 -17.62 -5.29
CA MET A 198 4.24 -19.07 -5.15
C MET A 198 5.66 -19.49 -4.83
N LEU A 199 5.84 -20.47 -3.94
CA LEU A 199 7.16 -21.04 -3.69
C LEU A 199 7.67 -21.72 -4.95
N GLU A 200 8.94 -21.51 -5.29
CA GLU A 200 9.54 -22.00 -6.53
C GLU A 200 9.76 -23.51 -6.52
N SER A 201 10.04 -24.09 -5.36
CA SER A 201 10.35 -25.51 -5.22
C SER A 201 10.24 -26.00 -3.76
N GLN A 202 10.27 -27.33 -3.59
CA GLN A 202 10.36 -27.93 -2.27
C GLN A 202 11.63 -27.49 -1.52
N ALA A 203 12.74 -27.22 -2.21
CA ALA A 203 13.96 -26.74 -1.59
C ALA A 203 13.79 -25.39 -0.89
N VAL A 204 12.90 -24.51 -1.39
CA VAL A 204 12.55 -23.26 -0.72
C VAL A 204 11.71 -23.52 0.54
N LEU A 205 10.77 -24.46 0.44
CA LEU A 205 9.94 -24.86 1.59
C LEU A 205 10.77 -25.52 2.70
N ASP A 206 11.82 -26.24 2.35
CA ASP A 206 12.69 -26.95 3.28
C ASP A 206 13.75 -26.04 3.95
N ILE A 207 13.79 -24.74 3.63
CA ILE A 207 14.69 -23.79 4.31
C ILE A 207 14.27 -23.67 5.78
N GLU A 208 15.17 -24.07 6.67
CA GLU A 208 14.98 -23.91 8.12
C GLU A 208 15.20 -22.44 8.51
N THR A 209 14.12 -21.67 8.60
CA THR A 209 14.17 -20.26 9.01
C THR A 209 14.36 -20.09 10.52
N GLY A 210 14.02 -21.10 11.31
CA GLY A 210 14.02 -21.01 12.77
C GLY A 210 12.99 -20.01 13.30
N VAL A 211 13.30 -19.38 14.43
CA VAL A 211 12.52 -18.25 14.97
C VAL A 211 13.07 -16.98 14.34
N VAL A 212 12.23 -16.29 13.60
CA VAL A 212 12.58 -15.07 12.88
C VAL A 212 12.21 -13.81 13.67
N ASP A 213 12.64 -12.64 13.21
CA ASP A 213 12.17 -11.36 13.74
C ASP A 213 10.62 -11.31 13.73
N PRO A 214 9.97 -10.82 14.82
CA PRO A 214 8.50 -10.77 14.91
C PRO A 214 7.82 -10.09 13.72
N ARG A 215 8.47 -9.11 13.07
CA ARG A 215 7.93 -8.40 11.89
C ARG A 215 7.82 -9.30 10.66
N MET A 216 8.65 -10.35 10.58
CA MET A 216 8.67 -11.32 9.47
C MET A 216 7.92 -12.62 9.82
N ALA A 217 7.54 -12.82 11.09
CA ALA A 217 7.01 -14.10 11.56
C ALA A 217 5.75 -14.54 10.79
N ALA A 218 4.89 -13.60 10.41
CA ALA A 218 3.70 -13.90 9.62
C ALA A 218 4.03 -14.39 8.19
N GLU A 219 5.19 -14.05 7.64
CA GLU A 219 5.60 -14.49 6.31
C GLU A 219 6.02 -15.97 6.27
N VAL A 220 6.48 -16.54 7.40
CA VAL A 220 7.03 -17.90 7.45
C VAL A 220 6.05 -18.98 7.91
N ILE A 221 4.87 -18.62 8.40
CA ILE A 221 3.93 -19.58 9.00
C ILE A 221 2.94 -20.23 8.01
N SER A 222 2.92 -19.83 6.76
CA SER A 222 2.11 -20.47 5.73
C SER A 222 2.81 -20.46 4.36
N VAL A 223 2.28 -21.26 3.44
CA VAL A 223 2.94 -21.56 2.15
C VAL A 223 2.19 -21.04 0.94
N SER A 224 0.98 -20.48 1.11
CA SER A 224 0.13 -20.15 -0.03
C SER A 224 0.18 -18.67 -0.42
N PHE A 225 0.30 -17.75 0.53
CA PHE A 225 0.25 -16.29 0.30
C PHE A 225 -1.00 -15.78 -0.44
N LEU A 226 -1.84 -16.67 -0.96
CA LEU A 226 -2.96 -16.31 -1.84
C LEU A 226 -4.19 -15.85 -1.06
N GLN A 227 -4.43 -16.40 0.14
CA GLN A 227 -5.62 -16.07 0.95
C GLN A 227 -5.66 -14.58 1.33
N CYS A 228 -4.54 -14.00 1.72
CA CYS A 228 -4.46 -12.58 2.10
C CYS A 228 -4.79 -11.66 0.91
N VAL A 229 -4.26 -11.98 -0.27
CA VAL A 229 -4.50 -11.25 -1.51
C VAL A 229 -5.97 -11.33 -1.93
N LEU A 230 -6.55 -12.53 -1.93
CA LEU A 230 -7.97 -12.75 -2.30
C LEU A 230 -8.92 -12.01 -1.36
N LYS A 231 -8.66 -12.03 -0.04
CA LYS A 231 -9.46 -11.30 0.96
C LYS A 231 -9.40 -9.79 0.72
N GLY A 232 -8.22 -9.25 0.39
CA GLY A 232 -8.04 -7.85 0.06
C GLY A 232 -8.77 -7.46 -1.23
N LEU A 233 -8.55 -8.20 -2.31
CA LEU A 233 -9.16 -7.93 -3.62
C LEU A 233 -10.68 -8.06 -3.64
N GLN A 234 -11.25 -8.93 -2.80
CA GLN A 234 -12.70 -9.06 -2.70
C GLN A 234 -13.38 -7.71 -2.46
N ARG A 235 -12.75 -6.79 -1.74
CA ARG A 235 -13.30 -5.49 -1.35
C ARG A 235 -12.47 -4.30 -1.85
N SER A 236 -11.50 -4.54 -2.72
CA SER A 236 -10.73 -3.47 -3.35
C SER A 236 -11.65 -2.55 -4.16
N PRO A 237 -11.56 -1.23 -3.99
CA PRO A 237 -12.46 -0.31 -4.68
C PRO A 237 -12.23 -0.32 -6.19
N LYS A 238 -13.30 -0.07 -6.95
CA LYS A 238 -13.24 0.13 -8.40
C LYS A 238 -12.48 1.41 -8.72
N ILE A 239 -11.62 1.38 -9.72
CA ILE A 239 -10.86 2.54 -10.21
C ILE A 239 -11.73 3.28 -11.24
N ILE A 240 -11.88 4.59 -11.06
CA ILE A 240 -12.68 5.47 -11.91
C ILE A 240 -11.72 6.49 -12.55
N THR A 241 -11.62 6.46 -13.88
CA THR A 241 -10.76 7.36 -14.67
C THR A 241 -11.55 8.39 -15.45
N ASP A 242 -12.84 8.16 -15.66
CA ASP A 242 -13.71 9.12 -16.32
C ASP A 242 -13.97 10.35 -15.44
N THR A 243 -13.64 11.53 -15.92
CA THR A 243 -13.68 12.79 -15.17
C THR A 243 -15.12 13.19 -14.77
N GLU A 244 -16.12 12.87 -15.56
CA GLU A 244 -17.52 13.15 -15.24
C GLU A 244 -18.00 12.16 -14.17
N ALA A 245 -17.68 10.89 -14.33
CA ALA A 245 -17.99 9.86 -13.34
C ALA A 245 -17.36 10.14 -11.98
N MET A 246 -16.13 10.69 -11.91
CA MET A 246 -15.48 11.07 -10.66
C MET A 246 -16.24 12.13 -9.85
N GLN A 247 -17.19 12.87 -10.44
CA GLN A 247 -18.06 13.81 -9.73
C GLN A 247 -19.30 13.14 -9.12
N GLY A 248 -19.47 11.83 -9.37
CA GLY A 248 -20.60 11.05 -8.88
C GLY A 248 -20.54 10.83 -7.34
N SER A 249 -21.69 10.65 -6.73
CA SER A 249 -21.77 10.34 -5.29
C SER A 249 -21.16 8.98 -4.99
N GLY A 250 -20.46 8.88 -3.85
CA GLY A 250 -19.84 7.64 -3.38
C GLY A 250 -18.53 7.28 -4.06
N ILE A 251 -17.95 8.20 -4.84
CA ILE A 251 -16.59 8.08 -5.39
C ILE A 251 -15.69 8.98 -4.57
N LEU A 252 -14.60 8.40 -4.06
CA LEU A 252 -13.57 9.14 -3.33
C LEU A 252 -12.50 9.63 -4.32
N THR A 253 -12.12 10.88 -4.19
CA THR A 253 -11.11 11.57 -5.00
C THR A 253 -10.05 12.21 -4.09
N ALA A 254 -9.04 12.84 -4.65
CA ALA A 254 -8.03 13.56 -3.86
C ALA A 254 -8.65 14.58 -2.88
N ARG A 255 -9.81 15.15 -3.21
CA ARG A 255 -10.52 16.13 -2.37
C ARG A 255 -11.12 15.54 -1.11
N ASP A 256 -11.35 14.22 -1.10
CA ASP A 256 -11.92 13.49 0.02
C ASP A 256 -10.83 12.96 0.97
N ILE A 257 -9.56 13.11 0.60
CA ILE A 257 -8.42 12.67 1.42
C ILE A 257 -8.06 13.78 2.42
N SER A 258 -8.33 13.52 3.67
CA SER A 258 -8.02 14.46 4.76
C SER A 258 -6.56 14.43 5.18
N CYS A 259 -5.90 13.26 5.10
CA CYS A 259 -4.55 13.11 5.59
C CYS A 259 -3.82 11.93 4.95
N LEU A 260 -2.51 12.08 4.73
CA LEU A 260 -1.57 11.02 4.36
C LEU A 260 -0.67 10.70 5.57
N VAL A 261 -0.64 9.46 6.03
CA VAL A 261 0.26 8.98 7.10
C VAL A 261 1.40 8.18 6.47
N ILE A 262 2.64 8.57 6.72
CA ILE A 262 3.84 7.96 6.14
C ILE A 262 4.93 7.81 7.21
N PRO A 263 5.88 6.89 7.02
CA PRO A 263 7.13 6.93 7.78
C PRO A 263 7.91 8.22 7.50
N ASP A 264 8.59 8.77 8.50
CA ASP A 264 9.47 9.93 8.30
C ASP A 264 10.59 9.59 7.29
N GLY A 265 11.02 10.60 6.52
CA GLY A 265 12.00 10.43 5.45
C GLY A 265 11.44 9.86 4.14
N CYS A 266 10.20 9.37 4.08
CA CYS A 266 9.59 8.81 2.89
C CYS A 266 9.18 9.90 1.89
N LEU A 267 10.09 10.25 0.97
CA LEU A 267 9.83 11.14 -0.15
C LEU A 267 9.57 10.33 -1.42
N GLY A 268 8.35 10.40 -1.93
CA GLY A 268 7.91 9.71 -3.14
C GLY A 268 6.70 10.41 -3.75
N LEU A 269 6.14 9.85 -4.82
CA LEU A 269 4.97 10.42 -5.50
C LEU A 269 3.79 10.70 -4.55
N PRO A 270 3.43 9.83 -3.58
CA PRO A 270 2.35 10.13 -2.64
C PRO A 270 2.62 11.38 -1.81
N THR A 271 3.85 11.56 -1.32
CA THR A 271 4.25 12.72 -0.51
C THR A 271 4.21 14.02 -1.31
N LEU A 272 4.75 13.98 -2.54
CA LEU A 272 4.75 15.14 -3.43
C LEU A 272 3.34 15.51 -3.90
N ALA A 273 2.50 14.52 -4.18
CA ALA A 273 1.10 14.74 -4.53
C ALA A 273 0.31 15.35 -3.35
N ALA A 274 0.53 14.86 -2.14
CA ALA A 274 -0.10 15.44 -0.95
C ALA A 274 0.35 16.89 -0.71
N LEU A 275 1.64 17.19 -0.91
CA LEU A 275 2.17 18.56 -0.83
C LEU A 275 1.46 19.48 -1.81
N GLU A 276 1.37 19.09 -3.07
CA GLU A 276 0.76 19.89 -4.16
C GLU A 276 -0.75 20.07 -3.97
N GLN A 277 -1.45 19.03 -3.52
CA GLN A 277 -2.90 19.04 -3.29
C GLN A 277 -3.31 19.73 -1.97
N GLY A 278 -2.36 20.13 -1.14
CA GLY A 278 -2.66 20.70 0.17
C GLY A 278 -3.20 19.67 1.20
N ILE A 279 -3.01 18.37 0.93
CA ILE A 279 -3.41 17.30 1.85
C ILE A 279 -2.45 17.31 3.05
N GLN A 280 -2.99 17.18 4.26
CA GLN A 280 -2.17 17.12 5.46
C GLN A 280 -1.35 15.83 5.48
N VAL A 281 -0.10 15.91 5.97
CA VAL A 281 0.81 14.78 6.06
C VAL A 281 1.24 14.58 7.51
N ILE A 282 1.16 13.34 7.99
CA ILE A 282 1.70 12.93 9.29
C ILE A 282 2.90 12.02 9.03
N ALA A 283 4.10 12.49 9.40
CA ALA A 283 5.35 11.75 9.29
C ALA A 283 5.70 11.10 10.64
N VAL A 284 5.89 9.78 10.66
CA VAL A 284 6.12 8.99 11.88
C VAL A 284 7.58 8.56 11.97
N ARG A 285 8.30 9.04 12.99
CA ARG A 285 9.76 8.86 13.16
C ARG A 285 10.17 7.44 13.55
N GLU A 286 9.44 6.78 14.42
CA GLU A 286 9.83 5.42 14.86
C GLU A 286 9.72 4.37 13.75
N ASN A 287 8.97 4.64 12.68
CA ASN A 287 8.88 3.74 11.53
C ASN A 287 10.09 3.92 10.61
N ARG A 288 11.16 3.19 10.89
CA ARG A 288 12.43 3.27 10.15
C ARG A 288 12.31 2.69 8.75
N ASN A 289 13.02 3.28 7.81
CA ASN A 289 13.08 2.86 6.41
C ASN A 289 14.40 3.32 5.77
N LEU A 290 14.69 2.89 4.54
CA LEU A 290 15.90 3.28 3.81
C LEU A 290 15.95 4.76 3.37
N MET A 291 14.80 5.41 3.31
CA MET A 291 14.71 6.79 2.85
C MET A 291 15.20 7.74 3.95
N LYS A 292 16.11 8.62 3.59
CA LYS A 292 16.75 9.59 4.53
C LYS A 292 16.51 11.03 4.10
N ASN A 293 15.33 11.31 3.52
CA ASN A 293 15.02 12.67 3.08
C ASN A 293 14.55 13.51 4.27
N ASP A 294 14.90 14.78 4.24
CA ASP A 294 14.37 15.76 5.19
C ASP A 294 13.02 16.27 4.66
N LEU A 295 11.94 15.78 5.22
CA LEU A 295 10.59 16.19 4.83
C LEU A 295 10.28 17.61 5.31
N GLU A 296 10.88 18.09 6.40
CA GLU A 296 10.66 19.44 6.93
C GLU A 296 11.24 20.52 6.01
N ALA A 297 12.22 20.16 5.15
CA ALA A 297 12.81 21.08 4.17
C ALA A 297 11.89 21.34 2.94
N LEU A 298 10.79 20.62 2.76
CA LEU A 298 9.86 20.85 1.67
C LEU A 298 8.97 22.08 1.94
N PRO A 299 8.46 22.76 0.90
CA PRO A 299 7.70 24.00 1.04
C PRO A 299 6.24 23.76 1.47
N TRP A 300 6.03 23.14 2.63
CA TRP A 300 4.71 22.91 3.20
C TRP A 300 3.97 24.19 3.52
N ALA A 301 2.67 24.20 3.28
CA ALA A 301 1.81 25.20 3.86
C ALA A 301 1.77 25.09 5.41
N SER A 302 1.47 26.17 6.10
CA SER A 302 1.36 26.16 7.56
C SER A 302 0.33 25.12 8.02
N GLY A 303 0.72 24.21 8.92
CA GLY A 303 -0.12 23.13 9.45
C GLY A 303 -0.34 21.96 8.48
N GLN A 304 0.33 21.91 7.34
CA GLN A 304 0.20 20.81 6.39
C GLN A 304 1.05 19.59 6.77
N LEU A 305 2.22 19.77 7.40
CA LEU A 305 3.08 18.69 7.89
C LEU A 305 3.03 18.58 9.40
N HIS A 306 2.79 17.38 9.91
CA HIS A 306 2.86 17.00 11.32
C HIS A 306 3.91 15.90 11.48
N VAL A 307 5.02 16.20 12.15
CA VAL A 307 6.03 15.19 12.50
C VAL A 307 5.73 14.70 13.91
N VAL A 308 5.59 13.38 14.06
CA VAL A 308 5.24 12.70 15.31
C VAL A 308 6.21 11.58 15.61
N GLU A 309 6.35 11.19 16.88
CA GLU A 309 7.29 10.14 17.26
C GLU A 309 6.75 8.75 16.90
N ASN A 310 5.47 8.49 17.11
CA ASN A 310 4.86 7.16 16.99
C ASN A 310 3.42 7.21 16.45
N TYR A 311 2.85 6.03 16.20
CA TYR A 311 1.49 5.92 15.67
C TYR A 311 0.39 6.29 16.67
N TRP A 312 0.65 6.26 17.98
CA TRP A 312 -0.30 6.79 18.98
C TRP A 312 -0.46 8.31 18.82
N GLU A 313 0.64 9.02 18.64
CA GLU A 313 0.60 10.45 18.33
C GLU A 313 -0.08 10.72 17.00
N ALA A 314 0.20 9.91 15.99
CA ALA A 314 -0.46 10.00 14.67
C ALA A 314 -1.99 9.85 14.80
N ALA A 315 -2.48 8.87 15.55
CA ALA A 315 -3.91 8.70 15.82
C ALA A 315 -4.49 9.89 16.59
N GLY A 316 -3.74 10.49 17.53
CA GLY A 316 -4.10 11.70 18.23
C GLY A 316 -4.26 12.90 17.29
N VAL A 317 -3.31 13.10 16.37
CA VAL A 317 -3.38 14.16 15.34
C VAL A 317 -4.58 13.95 14.42
N LEU A 318 -4.79 12.73 13.92
CA LEU A 318 -5.98 12.40 13.11
C LEU A 318 -7.30 12.69 13.84
N SER A 319 -7.39 12.34 15.13
CA SER A 319 -8.57 12.64 15.95
C SER A 319 -8.80 14.14 16.09
N ALA A 320 -7.72 14.91 16.25
CA ALA A 320 -7.81 16.38 16.33
C ALA A 320 -8.30 16.96 15.00
N ILE A 321 -7.72 16.54 13.86
CA ILE A 321 -8.14 16.95 12.52
C ILE A 321 -9.63 16.63 12.30
N ARG A 322 -10.06 15.40 12.60
CA ARG A 322 -11.44 14.95 12.44
C ARG A 322 -12.44 15.78 13.25
N THR A 323 -12.05 16.25 14.42
CA THR A 323 -12.91 17.04 15.32
C THR A 323 -12.78 18.55 15.11
N GLY A 324 -11.96 19.00 14.16
CA GLY A 324 -11.70 20.42 13.90
C GLY A 324 -10.86 21.10 14.98
N ILE A 325 -10.10 20.33 15.74
CA ILE A 325 -9.17 20.85 16.76
C ILE A 325 -7.80 20.99 16.12
N GLU A 326 -7.18 22.17 16.27
CA GLU A 326 -5.78 22.38 15.87
C GLU A 326 -4.87 21.49 16.74
N PRO A 327 -4.08 20.57 16.15
CA PRO A 327 -3.25 19.63 16.91
C PRO A 327 -2.31 20.29 17.92
N SER A 328 -1.79 21.48 17.62
CA SER A 328 -0.93 22.24 18.54
C SER A 328 -1.67 22.73 19.79
N ALA A 329 -2.99 22.91 19.71
CA ALA A 329 -3.81 23.38 20.83
C ALA A 329 -3.99 22.35 21.95
N VAL A 330 -3.75 21.06 21.69
CA VAL A 330 -3.80 20.02 22.73
C VAL A 330 -2.44 19.76 23.40
N ARG A 331 -1.36 20.39 22.91
CA ARG A 331 -0.02 20.29 23.53
C ARG A 331 0.11 21.18 24.77
N ARG A 332 0.94 20.77 25.73
CA ARG A 332 1.18 21.53 26.97
C ARG A 332 2.69 21.76 27.16
N PRO A 333 3.08 22.96 27.65
CA PRO A 333 2.21 24.11 27.90
C PRO A 333 1.70 24.75 26.61
N LEU A 334 0.46 25.26 26.63
CA LEU A 334 -0.10 26.01 25.49
C LEU A 334 0.66 27.34 25.34
N ARG A 335 1.13 27.60 24.15
CA ARG A 335 1.87 28.84 23.82
C ARG A 335 0.87 29.97 23.53
N SER A 336 1.24 31.18 23.93
CA SER A 336 0.47 32.38 23.61
C SER A 336 0.58 32.68 22.10
N THR A 337 -0.53 33.15 21.53
CA THR A 337 -0.52 33.69 20.16
C THR A 337 0.27 34.99 20.13
N PRO A 338 1.28 35.16 19.24
CA PRO A 338 2.01 36.42 19.11
C PRO A 338 1.09 37.53 18.59
N LEU A 339 1.17 38.69 19.19
CA LEU A 339 0.51 39.88 18.67
C LEU A 339 1.45 40.66 17.76
N GLU A 340 1.22 40.61 16.48
CA GLU A 340 1.95 41.43 15.51
C GLU A 340 1.27 42.80 15.39
N LYS A 341 2.07 43.87 15.51
CA LYS A 341 1.61 45.23 15.27
C LYS A 341 2.03 45.66 13.86
N THR A 342 1.05 46.02 13.05
CA THR A 342 1.34 46.67 11.76
C THR A 342 2.14 47.95 12.00
N PRO A 343 3.23 48.22 11.26
CA PRO A 343 3.92 49.49 11.35
C PRO A 343 2.94 50.64 11.03
N THR A 344 2.86 51.61 11.91
CA THR A 344 2.07 52.82 11.66
C THR A 344 2.74 53.66 10.60
N SER A 345 2.44 53.42 9.32
CA SER A 345 2.85 54.26 8.22
C SER A 345 1.76 55.27 7.87
N LEU A 346 1.54 56.26 8.72
CA LEU A 346 0.94 57.50 8.31
C LEU A 346 1.81 58.62 8.85
N PRO A 347 2.50 59.46 8.01
CA PRO A 347 3.00 60.70 8.46
C PRO A 347 1.80 61.57 8.89
N MET A 348 1.89 62.10 10.10
CA MET A 348 0.97 63.14 10.55
C MET A 348 0.94 64.25 9.52
N PRO A 349 -0.23 64.78 9.10
CA PRO A 349 -0.28 65.96 8.26
C PRO A 349 0.41 67.10 9.00
N GLU A 350 1.39 67.74 8.38
CA GLU A 350 2.01 69.00 8.86
C GLU A 350 0.89 69.98 9.08
N GLN A 351 0.78 70.49 10.33
CA GLN A 351 -0.07 71.61 10.63
C GLN A 351 0.50 72.83 9.89
N LEU A 352 -0.24 73.26 8.86
CA LEU A 352 -0.02 74.58 8.24
C LEU A 352 -0.38 75.65 9.28
N HIS A 353 0.62 76.41 9.65
CA HIS A 353 0.48 77.68 10.39
C HIS A 353 0.11 78.79 9.41
#